data_e222426c97b29f5527612c59838bbe09
#
_entry.id   e222426c97b29f5527612c59838bbe09
#
_cell.length_a   1.000
_cell.length_b   1.000
_cell.length_c   1.000
_cell.angle_alpha   90.00
_cell.angle_beta   90.00
_cell.angle_gamma   90.00
#
_symmetry.space_group_name_H-M   'P 1'
#
loop_
_entity.id
_entity.type
_entity.pdbx_description
1 polymer ?
#
loop_
_entity_poly.entity_id
_entity_poly.type
_entity_poly.pdbx_seq_one_letter_code
_entity_poly.pdbx_strand_id
1 'polypeptide(L)'
;CCYFLRNNPSQREEVTALARVLGLKIVVLRHLDEYIAKDETFGDEAPYDVGPEEFVNLIRHAKYVCTDSFHASVFTILYNRCLRVYPRTDLKYNVEGMFGRLTEVLGSFGLMKNAFGYGDRIDTDVAEEDMKLLEEQKRISIDYLKAQAQSDG
;
A
#
# COMPACT_ATOMS: atom_id res chain seq x y z
N CYS A 1 3.87 5.49 6.89
CA CYS A 1 2.81 6.19 6.15
C CYS A 1 1.54 5.35 6.14
N CYS A 2 0.41 5.97 6.46
CA CYS A 2 -0.89 5.31 6.48
C CYS A 2 -1.87 6.04 5.56
N TYR A 3 -2.51 5.29 4.69
CA TYR A 3 -3.57 5.80 3.82
C TYR A 3 -4.71 4.79 3.75
N PHE A 4 -5.78 5.08 4.46
CA PHE A 4 -6.98 4.26 4.50
C PHE A 4 -8.14 4.98 3.83
N LEU A 5 -8.83 4.29 2.94
CA LEU A 5 -10.03 4.78 2.26
C LEU A 5 -11.32 4.48 3.04
N ARG A 6 -11.22 3.71 4.13
CA ARG A 6 -12.37 3.30 4.94
C ARG A 6 -12.12 3.46 6.43
N ASN A 7 -13.20 3.75 7.14
CA ASN A 7 -13.17 3.92 8.59
C ASN A 7 -13.27 2.55 9.30
N ASN A 8 -12.15 1.83 9.37
CA ASN A 8 -12.08 0.58 10.16
C ASN A 8 -11.21 0.81 11.40
N PRO A 9 -11.81 0.78 12.61
CA PRO A 9 -11.07 1.01 13.84
C PRO A 9 -9.96 -0.02 14.11
N SER A 10 -10.19 -1.28 13.79
CA SER A 10 -9.21 -2.35 14.06
C SER A 10 -7.94 -2.19 13.26
N GLN A 11 -8.01 -1.65 12.05
CA GLN A 11 -6.84 -1.35 11.23
C GLN A 11 -5.97 -0.27 11.88
N ARG A 12 -6.57 0.79 12.44
CA ARG A 12 -5.85 1.87 13.12
C ARG A 12 -5.20 1.39 14.41
N GLU A 13 -5.87 0.54 15.16
CA GLU A 13 -5.33 -0.07 16.40
C GLU A 13 -4.11 -0.95 16.07
N GLU A 14 -4.20 -1.78 15.06
CA GLU A 14 -3.07 -2.61 14.60
C GLU A 14 -1.88 -1.76 14.15
N VAL A 15 -2.12 -0.74 13.33
CA VAL A 15 -1.05 0.16 12.86
C VAL A 15 -0.40 0.88 14.04
N THR A 16 -1.18 1.31 15.03
CA THR A 16 -0.63 1.94 16.24
C THR A 16 0.27 0.96 17.01
N ALA A 17 -0.16 -0.28 17.16
CA ALA A 17 0.64 -1.32 17.80
C ALA A 17 1.92 -1.61 17.02
N LEU A 18 1.84 -1.75 15.69
CA LEU A 18 2.96 -1.95 14.78
C LEU A 18 3.98 -0.81 14.87
N ALA A 19 3.51 0.43 14.76
CA ALA A 19 4.37 1.61 14.83
C ALA A 19 5.12 1.70 16.17
N ARG A 20 4.45 1.36 17.28
CA ARG A 20 5.06 1.31 18.60
C ARG A 20 6.17 0.26 18.69
N VAL A 21 5.92 -0.95 18.17
CA VAL A 21 6.92 -2.03 18.15
C VAL A 21 8.13 -1.66 17.31
N LEU A 22 7.90 -1.00 16.16
CA LEU A 22 8.97 -0.61 15.24
C LEU A 22 9.66 0.72 15.58
N GLY A 23 9.17 1.46 16.57
CA GLY A 23 9.67 2.80 16.92
C GLY A 23 9.49 3.81 15.79
N LEU A 24 8.39 3.71 15.04
CA LEU A 24 8.11 4.56 13.89
C LEU A 24 7.02 5.59 14.20
N LYS A 25 7.14 6.78 13.63
CA LYS A 25 6.06 7.76 13.59
C LYS A 25 5.02 7.36 12.55
N ILE A 26 3.76 7.66 12.84
CA ILE A 26 2.64 7.44 11.93
C ILE A 26 2.33 8.77 11.23
N VAL A 27 2.53 8.80 9.91
CA VAL A 27 2.07 9.89 9.05
C VAL A 27 0.79 9.43 8.37
N VAL A 28 -0.31 10.15 8.60
CA VAL A 28 -1.65 9.80 8.10
C VAL A 28 -2.02 10.68 6.92
N LEU A 29 -2.38 10.05 5.81
CA LEU A 29 -3.06 10.73 4.71
C LEU A 29 -4.57 10.70 4.97
N ARG A 30 -5.16 11.86 5.24
CA ARG A 30 -6.57 11.99 5.57
C ARG A 30 -7.46 11.69 4.36
N HIS A 31 -8.68 11.25 4.65
CA HIS A 31 -9.73 11.16 3.64
C HIS A 31 -10.06 12.53 3.06
N LEU A 32 -10.14 12.59 1.72
CA LEU A 32 -10.57 13.79 1.01
C LEU A 32 -12.08 13.82 0.77
N ASP A 33 -12.72 12.66 0.71
CA ASP A 33 -14.12 12.51 0.29
C ASP A 33 -15.10 12.51 1.47
N GLU A 34 -14.63 12.24 2.69
CA GLU A 34 -15.48 12.14 3.88
C GLU A 34 -14.73 12.57 5.15
N TYR A 35 -15.39 13.35 6.01
CA TYR A 35 -14.85 13.68 7.33
C TYR A 35 -14.94 12.48 8.26
N ILE A 36 -13.80 11.99 8.73
CA ILE A 36 -13.70 10.91 9.70
C ILE A 36 -13.08 11.47 10.99
N ALA A 37 -13.90 11.64 12.01
CA ALA A 37 -13.48 12.21 13.30
C ALA A 37 -12.29 11.46 13.95
N LYS A 38 -12.15 10.16 13.71
CA LYS A 38 -11.04 9.35 14.21
C LYS A 38 -9.70 9.69 13.55
N ASP A 39 -9.69 10.26 12.36
CA ASP A 39 -8.46 10.67 11.68
C ASP A 39 -7.84 11.91 12.31
N GLU A 40 -8.58 12.64 13.12
CA GLU A 40 -8.06 13.80 13.87
C GLU A 40 -7.12 13.41 15.01
N THR A 41 -7.36 12.22 15.58
CA THR A 41 -6.59 11.71 16.73
C THR A 41 -5.70 10.53 16.37
N PHE A 42 -5.73 10.07 15.12
CA PHE A 42 -4.93 8.96 14.63
C PHE A 42 -3.64 9.46 13.99
N GLY A 43 -2.53 8.92 14.43
CA GLY A 43 -1.20 9.24 13.92
C GLY A 43 -0.52 10.42 14.61
N ASP A 44 0.74 10.60 14.31
CA ASP A 44 1.60 11.64 14.88
C ASP A 44 1.61 12.89 14.01
N GLU A 45 1.48 12.71 12.70
CA GLU A 45 1.47 13.78 11.69
C GLU A 45 0.38 13.51 10.65
N ALA A 46 -0.37 14.55 10.29
CA ALA A 46 -1.40 14.50 9.26
C ALA A 46 -1.29 15.72 8.34
N PRO A 47 -0.46 15.66 7.28
CA PRO A 47 -0.32 16.75 6.34
C PRO A 47 -1.66 17.05 5.66
N TYR A 48 -1.99 18.35 5.52
CA TYR A 48 -3.31 18.79 5.11
C TYR A 48 -3.46 18.93 3.59
N ASP A 49 -2.44 19.45 2.93
CA ASP A 49 -2.48 19.72 1.48
C ASP A 49 -1.56 18.77 0.75
N VAL A 50 -2.06 17.55 0.52
CA VAL A 50 -1.29 16.47 -0.12
C VAL A 50 -1.79 16.29 -1.55
N GLY A 51 -1.08 16.89 -2.50
CA GLY A 51 -1.29 16.65 -3.93
C GLY A 51 -0.75 15.29 -4.39
N PRO A 52 -0.96 14.93 -5.66
CA PRO A 52 -0.50 13.65 -6.19
C PRO A 52 1.01 13.44 -6.08
N GLU A 53 1.80 14.48 -6.24
CA GLU A 53 3.26 14.43 -6.14
C GLU A 53 3.71 14.18 -4.70
N GLU A 54 3.14 14.91 -3.74
CA GLU A 54 3.40 14.74 -2.31
C GLU A 54 2.96 13.38 -1.82
N PHE A 55 1.82 12.87 -2.31
CA PHE A 55 1.33 11.53 -2.02
C PHE A 55 2.37 10.46 -2.39
N VAL A 56 2.87 10.51 -3.63
CA VAL A 56 3.89 9.59 -4.11
C VAL A 56 5.19 9.76 -3.33
N ASN A 57 5.57 11.00 -3.03
CA ASN A 57 6.78 11.32 -2.29
C ASN A 57 6.74 10.80 -0.84
N LEU A 58 5.60 10.89 -0.16
CA LEU A 58 5.39 10.34 1.18
C LEU A 58 5.54 8.81 1.17
N ILE A 59 4.97 8.12 0.19
CA ILE A 59 5.13 6.67 0.02
C ILE A 59 6.59 6.31 -0.24
N ARG A 60 7.25 7.02 -1.15
CA ARG A 60 8.64 6.80 -1.53
C ARG A 60 9.60 6.90 -0.35
N HIS A 61 9.36 7.79 0.60
CA HIS A 61 10.22 8.00 1.77
C HIS A 61 9.74 7.28 3.03
N ALA A 62 8.58 6.64 2.98
CA ALA A 62 8.10 5.84 4.10
C ALA A 62 8.98 4.60 4.30
N LYS A 63 9.29 4.27 5.54
CA LYS A 63 9.90 2.98 5.88
C LYS A 63 8.87 1.85 5.80
N TYR A 64 7.63 2.15 6.16
CA TYR A 64 6.52 1.22 6.16
C TYR A 64 5.24 1.90 5.67
N VAL A 65 4.47 1.23 4.85
CA VAL A 65 3.19 1.73 4.33
C VAL A 65 2.07 0.76 4.71
N CYS A 66 1.06 1.29 5.38
CA CYS A 66 -0.15 0.58 5.78
C CYS A 66 -1.34 1.17 5.01
N THR A 67 -2.03 0.37 4.21
CA THR A 67 -3.07 0.91 3.34
C THR A 67 -4.11 -0.13 2.93
N ASP A 68 -5.30 0.33 2.57
CA ASP A 68 -6.35 -0.42 1.88
C ASP A 68 -6.53 0.07 0.43
N SER A 69 -5.65 0.97 -0.04
CA SER A 69 -5.68 1.55 -1.38
C SER A 69 -4.85 0.73 -2.36
N PHE A 70 -5.46 0.40 -3.51
CA PHE A 70 -4.76 -0.23 -4.62
C PHE A 70 -3.58 0.62 -5.11
N HIS A 71 -3.79 1.91 -5.37
CA HIS A 71 -2.73 2.78 -5.87
C HIS A 71 -1.57 2.94 -4.88
N ALA A 72 -1.88 3.13 -3.59
CA ALA A 72 -0.83 3.21 -2.58
C ALA A 72 -0.02 1.91 -2.48
N SER A 73 -0.67 0.75 -2.62
CA SER A 73 0.01 -0.56 -2.64
C SER A 73 0.95 -0.68 -3.84
N VAL A 74 0.48 -0.32 -5.04
CA VAL A 74 1.30 -0.35 -6.26
C VAL A 74 2.53 0.56 -6.13
N PHE A 75 2.35 1.81 -5.70
CA PHE A 75 3.50 2.71 -5.50
C PHE A 75 4.46 2.19 -4.43
N THR A 76 3.94 1.59 -3.35
CA THR A 76 4.77 1.01 -2.31
C THR A 76 5.68 -0.11 -2.86
N ILE A 77 5.12 -1.00 -3.69
CA ILE A 77 5.86 -2.05 -4.39
C ILE A 77 6.91 -1.45 -5.33
N LEU A 78 6.52 -0.47 -6.17
CA LEU A 78 7.42 0.17 -7.13
C LEU A 78 8.61 0.84 -6.47
N TYR A 79 8.44 1.41 -5.27
CA TYR A 79 9.52 2.05 -4.52
C TYR A 79 10.21 1.13 -3.53
N ASN A 80 9.87 -0.16 -3.53
CA ASN A 80 10.46 -1.15 -2.63
C ASN A 80 10.38 -0.72 -1.16
N ARG A 81 9.15 -0.43 -0.71
CA ARG A 81 8.87 -0.10 0.69
C ARG A 81 8.13 -1.24 1.37
N CYS A 82 8.34 -1.40 2.66
CA CYS A 82 7.57 -2.39 3.42
C CYS A 82 6.08 -2.07 3.34
N LEU A 83 5.28 -3.06 2.98
CA LEU A 83 3.85 -2.93 2.71
C LEU A 83 3.02 -3.80 3.64
N ARG A 84 1.97 -3.21 4.20
CA ARG A 84 0.89 -3.93 4.86
C ARG A 84 -0.44 -3.53 4.24
N VAL A 85 -1.13 -4.47 3.66
CA VAL A 85 -2.42 -4.27 2.99
C VAL A 85 -3.56 -4.74 3.86
N TYR A 86 -4.62 -3.95 3.90
CA TYR A 86 -5.82 -4.24 4.66
C TYR A 86 -7.03 -4.43 3.73
N PRO A 87 -7.94 -5.36 4.05
CA PRO A 87 -9.18 -5.49 3.30
C PRO A 87 -10.08 -4.28 3.54
N ARG A 88 -10.76 -3.85 2.48
CA ARG A 88 -11.86 -2.89 2.61
C ARG A 88 -13.10 -3.65 3.08
N THR A 89 -13.51 -3.42 4.31
CA THR A 89 -14.73 -3.99 4.86
C THR A 89 -15.87 -2.98 4.71
N ASP A 90 -16.49 -2.95 3.56
CA ASP A 90 -17.66 -2.13 3.32
C ASP A 90 -18.87 -3.02 2.96
N LEU A 91 -19.85 -3.06 3.85
CA LEU A 91 -21.07 -3.84 3.66
C LEU A 91 -22.00 -3.30 2.54
N LYS A 92 -21.70 -2.12 2.00
CA LYS A 92 -22.53 -1.45 0.98
C LYS A 92 -22.06 -1.66 -0.46
N TYR A 93 -20.82 -2.02 -0.70
CA TYR A 93 -20.29 -2.20 -2.05
C TYR A 93 -19.62 -3.57 -2.15
N ASN A 94 -19.85 -4.26 -3.27
CA ASN A 94 -19.28 -5.57 -3.55
C ASN A 94 -17.74 -5.47 -3.58
N VAL A 95 -17.13 -5.71 -2.42
CA VAL A 95 -15.70 -5.48 -2.14
C VAL A 95 -14.81 -6.53 -2.82
N GLU A 96 -15.41 -7.64 -3.29
CA GLU A 96 -14.68 -8.75 -3.90
C GLU A 96 -13.87 -8.32 -5.13
N GLY A 97 -14.40 -7.43 -5.96
CA GLY A 97 -13.71 -7.03 -7.20
C GLY A 97 -12.47 -6.16 -6.99
N MET A 98 -12.41 -5.33 -5.95
CA MET A 98 -11.28 -4.43 -5.71
C MET A 98 -10.20 -5.08 -4.85
N PHE A 99 -10.60 -5.88 -3.87
CA PHE A 99 -9.68 -6.72 -3.10
C PHE A 99 -9.11 -7.83 -3.98
N GLY A 100 -9.90 -8.40 -4.91
CA GLY A 100 -9.44 -9.37 -5.90
C GLY A 100 -8.28 -8.84 -6.75
N ARG A 101 -8.40 -7.61 -7.29
CA ARG A 101 -7.30 -6.98 -8.04
C ARG A 101 -6.05 -6.76 -7.20
N LEU A 102 -6.21 -6.41 -5.95
CA LEU A 102 -5.10 -6.21 -5.03
C LEU A 102 -4.39 -7.52 -4.68
N THR A 103 -5.15 -8.58 -4.41
CA THR A 103 -4.61 -9.93 -4.17
C THR A 103 -3.95 -10.52 -5.41
N GLU A 104 -4.48 -10.23 -6.60
CA GLU A 104 -3.85 -10.62 -7.86
C GLU A 104 -2.48 -9.96 -8.04
N VAL A 105 -2.39 -8.64 -7.81
CA VAL A 105 -1.11 -7.92 -7.85
C VAL A 105 -0.15 -8.45 -6.78
N LEU A 106 -0.60 -8.61 -5.54
CA LEU A 106 0.24 -9.16 -4.48
C LEU A 106 0.72 -10.58 -4.80
N GLY A 107 -0.15 -11.41 -5.40
CA GLY A 107 0.20 -12.75 -5.85
C GLY A 107 1.25 -12.74 -6.95
N SER A 108 1.12 -11.84 -7.93
CA SER A 108 2.07 -11.70 -9.04
C SER A 108 3.48 -11.31 -8.61
N PHE A 109 3.61 -10.67 -7.45
CA PHE A 109 4.89 -10.27 -6.86
C PHE A 109 5.31 -11.10 -5.64
N GLY A 110 4.63 -12.20 -5.33
CA GLY A 110 4.94 -13.04 -4.16
C GLY A 110 4.65 -12.39 -2.80
N LEU A 111 3.85 -11.29 -2.78
CA LEU A 111 3.61 -10.46 -1.61
C LEU A 111 2.31 -10.77 -0.87
N MET A 112 1.69 -11.95 -1.10
CA MET A 112 0.44 -12.34 -0.41
C MET A 112 0.56 -12.34 1.12
N LYS A 113 1.75 -12.60 1.64
CA LYS A 113 2.06 -12.52 3.07
C LYS A 113 1.88 -11.12 3.67
N ASN A 114 1.88 -10.07 2.83
CA ASN A 114 1.71 -8.68 3.25
C ASN A 114 0.25 -8.28 3.41
N ALA A 115 -0.69 -9.14 3.00
CA ALA A 115 -2.10 -8.90 3.19
C ALA A 115 -2.53 -9.23 4.62
N PHE A 116 -3.37 -8.37 5.20
CA PHE A 116 -3.98 -8.61 6.51
C PHE A 116 -4.80 -9.92 6.49
N GLY A 117 -4.61 -10.77 7.48
CA GLY A 117 -5.28 -12.07 7.57
C GLY A 117 -4.53 -13.23 6.91
N TYR A 118 -3.46 -12.97 6.20
CA TYR A 118 -2.54 -14.00 5.69
C TYR A 118 -1.30 -14.10 6.57
N GLY A 119 -1.39 -14.91 7.62
CA GLY A 119 -0.28 -15.21 8.53
C GLY A 119 -0.03 -14.16 9.62
N ASP A 120 0.40 -14.63 10.78
CA ASP A 120 0.66 -13.82 11.98
C ASP A 120 2.00 -13.06 11.92
N ARG A 121 2.71 -13.10 10.81
CA ARG A 121 4.05 -12.56 10.70
C ARG A 121 4.05 -11.19 10.04
N ILE A 122 4.48 -10.20 10.79
CA ILE A 122 4.83 -8.88 10.28
C ILE A 122 6.25 -9.01 9.73
N ASP A 123 6.38 -9.34 8.45
CA ASP A 123 7.67 -9.26 7.77
C ASP A 123 7.97 -7.81 7.46
N THR A 124 9.03 -7.31 8.03
CA THR A 124 9.50 -5.92 7.86
C THR A 124 10.35 -5.74 6.61
N ASP A 125 10.79 -6.84 6.01
CA ASP A 125 11.63 -6.81 4.81
C ASP A 125 10.89 -7.44 3.62
N VAL A 126 10.88 -6.73 2.50
CA VAL A 126 10.58 -7.36 1.20
C VAL A 126 11.75 -8.30 0.91
N ALA A 127 11.49 -9.59 0.79
CA ALA A 127 12.55 -10.55 0.56
C ALA A 127 13.33 -10.21 -0.72
N GLU A 128 14.63 -10.49 -0.76
CA GLU A 128 15.45 -10.28 -1.96
C GLU A 128 14.89 -11.01 -3.19
N GLU A 129 14.22 -12.14 -2.98
CA GLU A 129 13.55 -12.91 -4.03
C GLU A 129 12.37 -12.15 -4.63
N ASP A 130 11.56 -11.47 -3.79
CA ASP A 130 10.43 -10.64 -4.23
C ASP A 130 10.93 -9.42 -5.02
N MET A 131 12.10 -8.89 -4.67
CA MET A 131 12.76 -7.82 -5.41
C MET A 131 13.26 -8.26 -6.78
N LYS A 132 13.85 -9.43 -6.87
CA LYS A 132 14.28 -10.01 -8.16
C LYS A 132 13.09 -10.24 -9.07
N LEU A 133 11.98 -10.76 -8.53
CA LEU A 133 10.75 -10.95 -9.29
C LEU A 133 10.18 -9.62 -9.80
N LEU A 134 10.19 -8.56 -8.97
CA LEU A 134 9.75 -7.23 -9.37
C LEU A 134 10.61 -6.67 -10.51
N GLU A 135 11.93 -6.77 -10.41
CA GLU A 135 12.84 -6.30 -11.46
C GLU A 135 12.68 -7.09 -12.77
N GLU A 136 12.43 -8.38 -12.68
CA GLU A 136 12.15 -9.22 -13.85
C GLU A 136 10.83 -8.82 -14.52
N GLN A 137 9.77 -8.59 -13.77
CA GLN A 137 8.48 -8.14 -14.29
C GLN A 137 8.58 -6.74 -14.93
N LYS A 138 9.34 -5.83 -14.33
CA LYS A 138 9.64 -4.52 -14.94
C LYS A 138 10.35 -4.68 -16.28
N ARG A 139 11.36 -5.54 -16.35
CA ARG A 139 12.12 -5.80 -17.58
C ARG A 139 11.22 -6.34 -18.68
N ILE A 140 10.41 -7.37 -18.40
CA ILE A 140 9.45 -7.95 -19.34
C ILE A 140 8.49 -6.87 -19.88
N SER A 141 7.94 -6.04 -19.00
CA SER A 141 7.03 -4.96 -19.38
C SER A 141 7.69 -3.90 -20.27
N ILE A 142 8.93 -3.52 -19.96
CA ILE A 142 9.70 -2.57 -20.76
C ILE A 142 10.04 -3.16 -22.15
N ASP A 143 10.45 -4.41 -22.20
CA ASP A 143 10.79 -5.08 -23.46
C ASP A 143 9.55 -5.24 -24.36
N TYR A 144 8.40 -5.55 -23.77
CA TYR A 144 7.12 -5.57 -24.49
C TYR A 144 6.78 -4.19 -25.09
N LEU A 145 6.89 -3.11 -24.31
CA LEU A 145 6.61 -1.75 -24.78
C LEU A 145 7.57 -1.31 -25.89
N LYS A 146 8.85 -1.67 -25.78
CA LYS A 146 9.84 -1.40 -26.84
C LYS A 146 9.53 -2.14 -28.14
N ALA A 147 9.11 -3.41 -28.04
CA ALA A 147 8.74 -4.21 -29.18
C ALA A 147 7.50 -3.62 -29.90
N GLN A 148 6.49 -3.16 -29.16
CA GLN A 148 5.33 -2.48 -29.71
C GLN A 148 5.71 -1.17 -30.42
N ALA A 149 6.53 -0.33 -29.81
CA ALA A 149 6.98 0.93 -30.39
C ALA A 149 7.79 0.77 -31.67
N GLN A 150 8.42 -0.38 -31.90
CA GLN A 150 9.17 -0.70 -33.11
C GLN A 150 8.29 -1.31 -34.21
N SER A 151 7.10 -1.84 -33.87
CA SER A 151 6.17 -2.41 -34.84
C SER A 151 5.25 -1.37 -35.49
N ASP A 152 5.11 -0.20 -34.86
CA ASP A 152 4.25 0.90 -35.32
C ASP A 152 5.03 1.97 -36.15
N GLY A 153 6.30 1.73 -36.47
CA GLY A 153 7.16 2.57 -37.30
C GLY A 153 7.54 1.92 -38.63
#